data_42b30169e91c93890d1fd125f7314e7b
#
_entry.id   42b30169e91c93890d1fd125f7314e7b
#
_cell.length_a   1.000
_cell.length_b   1.000
_cell.length_c   1.000
_cell.angle_alpha   90.00
_cell.angle_beta   90.00
_cell.angle_gamma   90.00
#
_symmetry.space_group_name_H-M   'P 1'
#
loop_
_entity.id
_entity.type
_entity.pdbx_description
1 polymer ?
#
loop_
_entity_poly.entity_id
_entity_poly.type
_entity_poly.pdbx_seq_one_letter_code
_entity_poly.pdbx_strand_id
1 'polypeptide(L)'
;MKFKPLVVLLVVATSCASSEQTSTGQSIGCELGEVIEGRPLNIATTVAPITSIVANIAGGTASVITGVVPEGTNSHTFEPRPSDAATLESADIIFINGLVLEEPTKDLALANIKPSANICELGSEILPESEYIYDFSFPKEGGKPNPHLWTNPPMAKHYAQVVRDVLVRRDPSNAAIYEKNFVAFAVKIDALDDAIKIATATIPEDQRKLLTYHDAYAYFAVKYGFTVIGAIQPSSFDEPTPKEVGQLISQVKNQNVKAIFGSEVFPSTILEQIGAETGVRYVDVLRDDDLIGKPGDPEHSWLGLMRFNFATIVEALGGDATALNSLDVSNVVKDEAKYPQ
;
A
#
# COMPACT_ATOMS: atom_id res chain seq x y z
N MET A 1 18.96 20.31 -87.35
CA MET A 1 19.14 20.82 -85.93
C MET A 1 17.95 20.35 -85.13
N LYS A 2 18.17 19.38 -84.19
CA LYS A 2 17.11 18.83 -83.37
C LYS A 2 17.33 19.34 -81.94
N PHE A 3 16.42 20.21 -81.47
CA PHE A 3 16.38 20.67 -80.11
C PHE A 3 15.76 19.58 -79.19
N LYS A 4 16.46 19.17 -78.09
CA LYS A 4 15.93 18.36 -77.02
C LYS A 4 15.47 19.27 -75.89
N PRO A 5 14.30 19.07 -75.26
CA PRO A 5 13.90 19.83 -74.10
C PRO A 5 14.56 19.24 -72.82
N LEU A 6 15.06 20.15 -72.01
CA LEU A 6 15.61 19.85 -70.67
C LEU A 6 14.43 19.80 -69.68
N VAL A 7 14.20 18.64 -69.11
CA VAL A 7 13.22 18.46 -68.00
C VAL A 7 13.93 18.72 -66.70
N VAL A 8 13.55 19.79 -66.00
CA VAL A 8 14.00 20.10 -64.65
C VAL A 8 13.06 19.42 -63.67
N LEU A 9 13.57 18.44 -62.94
CA LEU A 9 12.84 17.71 -61.89
C LEU A 9 12.97 18.49 -60.58
N LEU A 10 11.87 19.10 -60.13
CA LEU A 10 11.78 19.80 -58.83
C LEU A 10 11.55 18.73 -57.74
N VAL A 11 12.54 18.45 -56.91
CA VAL A 11 12.39 17.58 -55.73
C VAL A 11 11.87 18.43 -54.59
N VAL A 12 10.59 18.29 -54.24
CA VAL A 12 9.99 18.84 -53.01
C VAL A 12 10.33 17.94 -51.87
N ALA A 13 11.26 18.33 -51.01
CA ALA A 13 11.53 17.67 -49.75
C ALA A 13 10.39 17.96 -48.75
N THR A 14 9.47 17.04 -48.57
CA THR A 14 8.51 17.03 -47.48
C THR A 14 9.24 16.69 -46.20
N SER A 15 9.51 17.67 -45.36
CA SER A 15 9.95 17.48 -43.97
C SER A 15 8.77 16.93 -43.18
N CYS A 16 8.76 15.63 -42.89
CA CYS A 16 7.90 15.08 -41.87
C CYS A 16 8.47 15.51 -40.52
N ALA A 17 7.82 16.47 -39.86
CA ALA A 17 7.97 16.69 -38.44
C ALA A 17 7.37 15.47 -37.76
N SER A 18 8.21 14.57 -37.26
CA SER A 18 7.80 13.54 -36.32
C SER A 18 7.39 14.26 -35.02
N SER A 19 6.08 14.26 -34.72
CA SER A 19 5.59 14.54 -33.40
C SER A 19 6.16 13.41 -32.49
N GLU A 20 7.09 13.73 -31.61
CA GLU A 20 7.47 12.87 -30.52
C GLU A 20 6.19 12.59 -29.71
N GLN A 21 5.62 11.42 -29.87
CA GLN A 21 4.72 10.86 -28.90
C GLN A 21 5.57 10.61 -27.64
N THR A 22 5.42 11.49 -26.66
CA THR A 22 5.88 11.21 -25.28
C THR A 22 5.24 9.90 -24.86
N SER A 23 6.05 8.85 -24.79
CA SER A 23 5.60 7.54 -24.33
C SER A 23 5.22 7.66 -22.85
N THR A 24 3.99 7.33 -22.50
CA THR A 24 3.47 7.27 -21.12
C THR A 24 4.29 6.35 -20.19
N GLY A 25 5.21 5.55 -20.71
CA GLY A 25 6.13 4.71 -19.94
C GLY A 25 7.33 5.43 -19.32
N GLN A 26 7.57 6.71 -19.63
CA GLN A 26 8.73 7.47 -19.09
C GLN A 26 8.47 8.14 -17.73
N SER A 27 7.26 8.07 -17.19
CA SER A 27 6.92 8.70 -15.90
C SER A 27 6.85 7.72 -14.73
N ILE A 28 6.93 6.41 -14.98
CA ILE A 28 6.90 5.39 -13.93
C ILE A 28 8.31 4.87 -13.69
N GLY A 29 8.79 5.00 -12.47
CA GLY A 29 10.09 4.52 -12.01
C GLY A 29 10.56 5.32 -10.80
N CYS A 30 11.06 4.62 -9.80
CA CYS A 30 11.52 5.25 -8.56
C CYS A 30 12.83 6.03 -8.76
N GLU A 31 13.65 5.66 -9.75
CA GLU A 31 14.90 6.35 -10.11
C GLU A 31 14.70 7.60 -10.97
N LEU A 32 13.50 7.82 -11.49
CA LEU A 32 13.20 8.94 -12.40
C LEU A 32 12.98 10.26 -11.67
N GLY A 33 12.81 11.31 -12.47
CA GLY A 33 12.51 12.66 -12.02
C GLY A 33 13.76 13.53 -11.79
N GLU A 34 13.56 14.83 -11.82
CA GLU A 34 14.62 15.83 -11.73
C GLU A 34 14.88 16.24 -10.27
N VAL A 35 16.11 16.69 -9.98
CA VAL A 35 16.45 17.35 -8.70
C VAL A 35 15.62 18.61 -8.53
N ILE A 36 15.07 18.82 -7.35
CA ILE A 36 14.31 20.02 -6.99
C ILE A 36 15.14 20.86 -6.04
N GLU A 37 15.49 22.06 -6.45
CA GLU A 37 16.25 23.00 -5.65
C GLU A 37 15.44 24.25 -5.34
N GLY A 38 15.76 24.89 -4.20
CA GLY A 38 15.25 26.21 -3.83
C GLY A 38 13.78 26.27 -3.40
N ARG A 39 13.06 25.12 -3.34
CA ARG A 39 11.70 25.03 -2.85
C ARG A 39 11.42 23.67 -2.22
N PRO A 40 10.40 23.58 -1.34
CA PRO A 40 9.92 22.31 -0.82
C PRO A 40 9.42 21.36 -1.91
N LEU A 41 9.52 20.04 -1.65
CA LEU A 41 8.86 19.02 -2.47
C LEU A 41 7.35 18.99 -2.22
N ASN A 42 6.57 18.80 -3.27
CA ASN A 42 5.19 18.36 -3.20
C ASN A 42 5.15 16.85 -3.46
N ILE A 43 4.71 16.09 -2.47
CA ILE A 43 4.66 14.62 -2.51
C ILE A 43 3.20 14.21 -2.44
N ALA A 44 2.74 13.44 -3.43
CA ALA A 44 1.46 12.76 -3.35
C ALA A 44 1.68 11.28 -2.96
N THR A 45 0.73 10.74 -2.24
CA THR A 45 0.70 9.33 -1.83
C THR A 45 -0.70 8.77 -2.03
N THR A 46 -0.88 7.47 -1.98
CA THR A 46 -2.21 6.86 -2.14
C THR A 46 -2.86 6.57 -0.79
N VAL A 47 -2.74 5.36 -0.28
CA VAL A 47 -3.37 4.91 0.97
C VAL A 47 -2.66 5.41 2.22
N ALA A 48 -3.39 5.54 3.32
CA ALA A 48 -2.89 6.10 4.58
C ALA A 48 -1.63 5.41 5.14
N PRO A 49 -1.46 4.07 5.08
CA PRO A 49 -0.22 3.40 5.47
C PRO A 49 1.01 3.88 4.69
N ILE A 50 0.88 4.07 3.37
CA ILE A 50 1.96 4.60 2.52
C ILE A 50 2.24 6.06 2.87
N THR A 51 1.18 6.86 3.06
CA THR A 51 1.30 8.26 3.51
C THR A 51 2.11 8.36 4.80
N SER A 52 1.81 7.52 5.79
CA SER A 52 2.52 7.49 7.07
C SER A 52 3.99 7.07 6.95
N ILE A 53 4.29 6.06 6.11
CA ILE A 53 5.68 5.66 5.84
C ILE A 53 6.46 6.83 5.23
N VAL A 54 5.89 7.50 4.22
CA VAL A 54 6.51 8.67 3.57
C VAL A 54 6.68 9.82 4.57
N ALA A 55 5.68 10.08 5.42
CA ALA A 55 5.73 11.14 6.44
C ALA A 55 6.85 10.89 7.47
N ASN A 56 7.08 9.64 7.87
CA ASN A 56 8.18 9.28 8.76
C ASN A 56 9.56 9.54 8.15
N ILE A 57 9.70 9.50 6.83
CA ILE A 57 10.98 9.78 6.16
C ILE A 57 11.14 11.26 5.81
N ALA A 58 10.09 11.88 5.24
CA ALA A 58 10.14 13.26 4.75
C ALA A 58 9.91 14.33 5.83
N GLY A 59 9.36 13.95 6.98
CA GLY A 59 9.00 14.89 8.05
C GLY A 59 10.20 15.64 8.63
N GLY A 60 9.93 16.84 9.17
CA GLY A 60 10.97 17.75 9.63
C GLY A 60 11.65 18.53 8.50
N THR A 61 11.25 18.33 7.25
CA THR A 61 11.54 19.19 6.10
C THR A 61 10.33 20.08 5.81
N ALA A 62 10.45 21.00 4.87
CA ALA A 62 9.31 21.83 4.44
C ALA A 62 8.45 21.13 3.36
N SER A 63 8.69 19.85 3.04
CA SER A 63 7.94 19.09 2.06
C SER A 63 6.46 19.00 2.42
N VAL A 64 5.59 19.11 1.42
CA VAL A 64 4.14 18.93 1.58
C VAL A 64 3.76 17.53 1.13
N ILE A 65 3.17 16.75 2.02
CA ILE A 65 2.74 15.38 1.78
C ILE A 65 1.21 15.34 1.77
N THR A 66 0.61 14.78 0.74
CA THR A 66 -0.86 14.71 0.61
C THR A 66 -1.25 13.31 0.13
N GLY A 67 -2.03 12.60 0.96
CA GLY A 67 -2.71 11.37 0.57
C GLY A 67 -3.86 11.67 -0.40
N VAL A 68 -4.20 10.70 -1.24
CA VAL A 68 -5.29 10.81 -2.22
C VAL A 68 -6.49 9.97 -1.83
N VAL A 69 -6.27 8.75 -1.35
CA VAL A 69 -7.35 7.85 -0.93
C VAL A 69 -7.82 8.25 0.48
N PRO A 70 -9.11 8.59 0.67
CA PRO A 70 -9.64 8.92 1.98
C PRO A 70 -9.65 7.70 2.90
N GLU A 71 -9.34 7.93 4.18
CA GLU A 71 -9.54 6.92 5.22
C GLU A 71 -11.03 6.54 5.32
N GLY A 72 -11.32 5.30 5.66
CA GLY A 72 -12.69 4.75 5.64
C GLY A 72 -13.17 4.36 4.24
N THR A 73 -12.29 4.32 3.25
CA THR A 73 -12.62 3.99 1.86
C THR A 73 -11.89 2.72 1.42
N ASN A 74 -12.57 1.83 0.72
CA ASN A 74 -11.94 0.67 0.08
C ASN A 74 -11.03 1.13 -1.05
N SER A 75 -9.71 1.00 -0.88
CA SER A 75 -8.70 1.45 -1.84
C SER A 75 -8.76 0.69 -3.18
N HIS A 76 -9.20 -0.57 -3.17
CA HIS A 76 -9.31 -1.40 -4.38
C HIS A 76 -10.41 -0.94 -5.34
N THR A 77 -11.42 -0.24 -4.82
CA THR A 77 -12.58 0.23 -5.60
C THR A 77 -12.73 1.74 -5.59
N PHE A 78 -11.76 2.45 -4.98
CA PHE A 78 -11.77 3.90 -4.91
C PHE A 78 -11.62 4.53 -6.30
N GLU A 79 -12.58 5.40 -6.63
CA GLU A 79 -12.55 6.22 -7.84
C GLU A 79 -12.16 7.66 -7.45
N PRO A 80 -11.00 8.14 -7.87
CA PRO A 80 -10.54 9.48 -7.50
C PRO A 80 -11.44 10.56 -8.10
N ARG A 81 -11.64 11.63 -7.34
CA ARG A 81 -12.44 12.78 -7.77
C ARG A 81 -11.64 13.66 -8.74
N PRO A 82 -12.30 14.45 -9.59
CA PRO A 82 -11.61 15.43 -10.45
C PRO A 82 -10.73 16.42 -9.66
N SER A 83 -11.08 16.72 -8.38
CA SER A 83 -10.26 17.54 -7.49
C SER A 83 -8.90 16.91 -7.14
N ASP A 84 -8.82 15.60 -7.16
CA ASP A 84 -7.60 14.87 -6.81
C ASP A 84 -6.57 14.98 -7.94
N ALA A 85 -7.02 15.23 -9.18
CA ALA A 85 -6.15 15.54 -10.31
C ALA A 85 -5.23 16.75 -10.03
N ALA A 86 -5.71 17.79 -9.34
CA ALA A 86 -4.89 18.95 -9.01
C ALA A 86 -3.77 18.62 -8.01
N THR A 87 -4.02 17.69 -7.07
CA THR A 87 -2.99 17.18 -6.16
C THR A 87 -1.91 16.42 -6.93
N LEU A 88 -2.31 15.54 -7.85
CA LEU A 88 -1.42 14.74 -8.67
C LEU A 88 -0.61 15.59 -9.66
N GLU A 89 -1.25 16.60 -10.30
CA GLU A 89 -0.60 17.55 -11.20
C GLU A 89 0.48 18.38 -10.48
N SER A 90 0.21 18.80 -9.24
CA SER A 90 1.14 19.61 -8.46
C SER A 90 2.32 18.82 -7.92
N ALA A 91 2.20 17.50 -7.81
CA ALA A 91 3.21 16.63 -7.20
C ALA A 91 4.53 16.63 -7.98
N ASP A 92 5.62 16.55 -7.26
CA ASP A 92 6.96 16.31 -7.79
C ASP A 92 7.29 14.81 -7.82
N ILE A 93 6.71 14.09 -6.87
CA ILE A 93 6.82 12.64 -6.72
C ILE A 93 5.45 12.13 -6.29
N ILE A 94 5.02 11.03 -6.88
CA ILE A 94 3.82 10.30 -6.48
C ILE A 94 4.26 8.91 -6.04
N PHE A 95 4.13 8.59 -4.74
CA PHE A 95 4.35 7.25 -4.22
C PHE A 95 3.03 6.50 -4.19
N ILE A 96 2.98 5.38 -4.88
CA ILE A 96 1.85 4.46 -4.87
C ILE A 96 2.30 3.09 -4.37
N ASN A 97 1.37 2.29 -3.88
CA ASN A 97 1.69 0.91 -3.57
C ASN A 97 2.00 0.13 -4.84
N GLY A 98 1.20 0.30 -5.88
CA GLY A 98 1.27 -0.52 -7.08
C GLY A 98 0.65 -1.90 -6.89
N LEU A 99 1.11 -2.90 -7.66
CA LEU A 99 0.53 -4.26 -7.66
C LEU A 99 -0.98 -4.27 -7.91
N VAL A 100 -1.44 -3.35 -8.75
CA VAL A 100 -2.84 -3.21 -9.17
C VAL A 100 -3.80 -2.83 -8.02
N LEU A 101 -3.29 -2.25 -6.92
CA LEU A 101 -4.13 -1.80 -5.81
C LEU A 101 -5.01 -0.62 -6.23
N GLU A 102 -4.38 0.43 -6.75
CA GLU A 102 -5.02 1.74 -6.96
C GLU A 102 -4.98 2.19 -8.43
N GLU A 103 -5.35 1.30 -9.36
CA GLU A 103 -5.27 1.57 -10.81
C GLU A 103 -6.01 2.85 -11.24
N PRO A 104 -7.26 3.16 -10.78
CA PRO A 104 -7.91 4.42 -11.16
C PRO A 104 -7.12 5.67 -10.73
N THR A 105 -6.48 5.63 -9.57
CA THR A 105 -5.65 6.74 -9.09
C THR A 105 -4.35 6.86 -9.89
N LYS A 106 -3.75 5.72 -10.25
CA LYS A 106 -2.57 5.68 -11.12
C LYS A 106 -2.87 6.21 -12.51
N ASP A 107 -4.01 5.84 -13.10
CA ASP A 107 -4.44 6.32 -14.40
C ASP A 107 -4.67 7.83 -14.37
N LEU A 108 -5.32 8.35 -13.32
CA LEU A 108 -5.49 9.79 -13.14
C LEU A 108 -4.14 10.51 -12.97
N ALA A 109 -3.20 9.90 -12.24
CA ALA A 109 -1.86 10.44 -12.07
C ALA A 109 -1.12 10.52 -13.42
N LEU A 110 -1.12 9.44 -14.21
CA LEU A 110 -0.49 9.39 -15.52
C LEU A 110 -1.06 10.42 -16.50
N ALA A 111 -2.35 10.69 -16.41
CA ALA A 111 -3.02 11.68 -17.26
C ALA A 111 -2.68 13.13 -16.89
N ASN A 112 -2.23 13.40 -15.66
CA ASN A 112 -2.06 14.75 -15.13
C ASN A 112 -0.64 15.07 -14.67
N ILE A 113 0.24 14.09 -14.51
CA ILE A 113 1.60 14.29 -13.99
C ILE A 113 2.42 15.23 -14.86
N LYS A 114 3.13 16.18 -14.24
CA LYS A 114 4.03 17.08 -14.95
C LYS A 114 5.31 16.38 -15.42
N PRO A 115 5.94 16.84 -16.53
CA PRO A 115 7.09 16.15 -17.14
C PRO A 115 8.30 15.93 -16.23
N SER A 116 8.49 16.82 -15.24
CA SER A 116 9.61 16.74 -14.28
C SER A 116 9.36 15.82 -13.07
N ALA A 117 8.13 15.30 -12.95
CA ALA A 117 7.72 14.42 -11.86
C ALA A 117 7.77 12.94 -12.24
N ASN A 118 7.65 12.06 -11.26
CA ASN A 118 7.57 10.62 -11.48
C ASN A 118 6.59 9.93 -10.52
N ILE A 119 6.11 8.77 -10.95
CA ILE A 119 5.37 7.83 -10.12
C ILE A 119 6.33 6.73 -9.68
N CYS A 120 6.43 6.50 -8.38
CA CYS A 120 7.21 5.42 -7.81
C CYS A 120 6.25 4.36 -7.24
N GLU A 121 6.23 3.18 -7.89
CA GLU A 121 5.46 2.01 -7.43
C GLU A 121 6.29 1.22 -6.44
N LEU A 122 6.01 1.38 -5.14
CA LEU A 122 6.82 0.80 -4.07
C LEU A 122 6.82 -0.74 -4.09
N GLY A 123 5.67 -1.36 -4.38
CA GLY A 123 5.53 -2.81 -4.37
C GLY A 123 6.39 -3.50 -5.43
N SER A 124 6.31 -3.05 -6.68
CA SER A 124 7.12 -3.61 -7.77
C SER A 124 8.61 -3.26 -7.67
N GLU A 125 8.95 -2.17 -6.98
CA GLU A 125 10.34 -1.80 -6.73
C GLU A 125 11.04 -2.75 -5.73
N ILE A 126 10.32 -3.25 -4.73
CA ILE A 126 10.94 -4.09 -3.69
C ILE A 126 10.75 -5.59 -3.90
N LEU A 127 9.82 -6.01 -4.75
CA LEU A 127 9.45 -7.42 -4.93
C LEU A 127 9.37 -7.77 -6.41
N PRO A 128 10.16 -8.74 -6.90
CA PRO A 128 10.05 -9.21 -8.28
C PRO A 128 8.76 -10.02 -8.49
N GLU A 129 8.20 -10.00 -9.70
CA GLU A 129 6.96 -10.71 -10.04
C GLU A 129 6.97 -12.22 -9.69
N SER A 130 8.15 -12.85 -9.71
CA SER A 130 8.31 -14.26 -9.33
C SER A 130 7.99 -14.56 -7.86
N GLU A 131 7.96 -13.53 -7.02
CA GLU A 131 7.68 -13.62 -5.58
C GLU A 131 6.29 -13.09 -5.22
N TYR A 132 5.49 -12.67 -6.21
CA TYR A 132 4.13 -12.22 -5.97
C TYR A 132 3.26 -13.34 -5.41
N ILE A 133 2.50 -13.04 -4.37
CA ILE A 133 1.54 -13.96 -3.77
C ILE A 133 0.17 -13.76 -4.44
N TYR A 134 -0.42 -14.87 -4.82
CA TYR A 134 -1.81 -14.97 -5.26
C TYR A 134 -2.55 -15.82 -4.23
N ASP A 135 -3.78 -15.46 -3.91
CA ASP A 135 -4.54 -16.07 -2.81
C ASP A 135 -6.05 -16.07 -3.08
N PHE A 136 -6.85 -16.18 -2.01
CA PHE A 136 -8.31 -16.31 -2.11
C PHE A 136 -8.98 -15.05 -2.64
N SER A 137 -8.54 -13.87 -2.22
CA SER A 137 -9.06 -12.58 -2.72
C SER A 137 -8.39 -12.15 -4.03
N PHE A 138 -7.18 -12.65 -4.28
CA PHE A 138 -6.35 -12.31 -5.45
C PHE A 138 -5.91 -13.57 -6.20
N PRO A 139 -6.84 -14.28 -6.86
CA PRO A 139 -6.53 -15.51 -7.58
C PRO A 139 -5.63 -15.22 -8.80
N LYS A 140 -4.71 -16.15 -9.09
CA LYS A 140 -3.72 -16.01 -10.18
C LYS A 140 -4.37 -15.82 -11.56
N GLU A 141 -5.52 -16.43 -11.75
CA GLU A 141 -6.31 -16.32 -12.98
C GLU A 141 -6.81 -14.90 -13.23
N GLY A 142 -6.96 -14.11 -12.16
CA GLY A 142 -7.32 -12.68 -12.22
C GLY A 142 -6.16 -11.77 -12.64
N GLY A 143 -4.93 -12.28 -12.64
CA GLY A 143 -3.73 -11.53 -13.02
C GLY A 143 -3.34 -10.41 -12.04
N LYS A 144 -4.03 -10.31 -10.90
CA LYS A 144 -3.81 -9.29 -9.86
C LYS A 144 -3.23 -9.98 -8.62
N PRO A 145 -1.95 -9.74 -8.27
CA PRO A 145 -1.37 -10.29 -7.05
C PRO A 145 -1.92 -9.59 -5.81
N ASN A 146 -1.77 -10.22 -4.64
CA ASN A 146 -2.06 -9.55 -3.37
C ASN A 146 -1.16 -8.31 -3.22
N PRO A 147 -1.70 -7.10 -3.01
CA PRO A 147 -0.91 -5.88 -2.99
C PRO A 147 -0.42 -5.47 -1.58
N HIS A 148 -0.81 -6.16 -0.50
CA HIS A 148 -0.65 -5.71 0.88
C HIS A 148 0.74 -6.00 1.46
N LEU A 149 1.81 -5.52 0.80
CA LEU A 149 3.18 -5.74 1.25
C LEU A 149 3.50 -5.00 2.55
N TRP A 150 2.85 -3.86 2.80
CA TRP A 150 3.08 -3.05 4.01
C TRP A 150 2.65 -3.73 5.30
N THR A 151 1.83 -4.79 5.24
CA THR A 151 1.47 -5.59 6.42
C THR A 151 2.61 -6.49 6.89
N ASN A 152 3.69 -6.60 6.11
CA ASN A 152 4.92 -7.31 6.45
C ASN A 152 5.99 -6.28 6.85
N PRO A 153 6.37 -6.12 8.14
CA PRO A 153 7.31 -5.10 8.60
C PRO A 153 8.65 -5.04 7.85
N PRO A 154 9.35 -6.14 7.55
CA PRO A 154 10.53 -6.11 6.67
C PRO A 154 10.27 -5.51 5.29
N MET A 155 9.12 -5.76 4.67
CA MET A 155 8.77 -5.17 3.37
C MET A 155 8.46 -3.68 3.51
N ALA A 156 7.74 -3.27 4.56
CA ALA A 156 7.53 -1.86 4.87
C ALA A 156 8.85 -1.11 5.14
N LYS A 157 9.85 -1.78 5.74
CA LYS A 157 11.20 -1.21 5.88
C LYS A 157 11.87 -0.99 4.52
N HIS A 158 11.69 -1.89 3.57
CA HIS A 158 12.16 -1.69 2.20
C HIS A 158 11.41 -0.54 1.51
N TYR A 159 10.09 -0.38 1.72
CA TYR A 159 9.35 0.81 1.26
C TYR A 159 9.98 2.09 1.80
N ALA A 160 10.23 2.15 3.11
CA ALA A 160 10.87 3.30 3.72
C ALA A 160 12.28 3.57 3.15
N GLN A 161 13.05 2.53 2.82
CA GLN A 161 14.34 2.65 2.17
C GLN A 161 14.23 3.24 0.76
N VAL A 162 13.31 2.73 -0.06
CA VAL A 162 13.06 3.27 -1.41
C VAL A 162 12.63 4.74 -1.32
N VAL A 163 11.70 5.06 -0.42
CA VAL A 163 11.27 6.45 -0.19
C VAL A 163 12.47 7.34 0.17
N ARG A 164 13.32 6.91 1.12
CA ARG A 164 14.55 7.63 1.48
C ARG A 164 15.45 7.85 0.27
N ASP A 165 15.71 6.82 -0.53
CA ASP A 165 16.62 6.88 -1.68
C ASP A 165 16.09 7.84 -2.75
N VAL A 166 14.79 7.81 -3.01
CA VAL A 166 14.12 8.76 -3.92
C VAL A 166 14.26 10.19 -3.40
N LEU A 167 13.94 10.43 -2.13
CA LEU A 167 13.97 11.77 -1.55
C LEU A 167 15.38 12.36 -1.49
N VAL A 168 16.38 11.55 -1.11
CA VAL A 168 17.81 11.97 -1.12
C VAL A 168 18.25 12.40 -2.52
N ARG A 169 17.82 11.69 -3.56
CA ARG A 169 18.15 12.04 -4.95
C ARG A 169 17.41 13.29 -5.42
N ARG A 170 16.13 13.43 -5.05
CA ARG A 170 15.27 14.50 -5.54
C ARG A 170 15.48 15.83 -4.81
N ASP A 171 15.87 15.76 -3.53
CA ASP A 171 16.15 16.90 -2.66
C ASP A 171 17.41 16.65 -1.83
N PRO A 172 18.59 16.72 -2.44
CA PRO A 172 19.87 16.46 -1.77
C PRO A 172 20.18 17.45 -0.65
N SER A 173 19.53 18.61 -0.63
CA SER A 173 19.71 19.60 0.44
C SER A 173 19.20 19.10 1.80
N ASN A 174 18.21 18.21 1.82
CA ASN A 174 17.64 17.58 3.01
C ASN A 174 18.08 16.13 3.22
N ALA A 175 19.06 15.63 2.45
CA ALA A 175 19.52 14.23 2.50
C ALA A 175 19.83 13.74 3.91
N ALA A 176 20.53 14.54 4.72
CA ALA A 176 20.89 14.18 6.10
C ALA A 176 19.64 14.00 7.01
N ILE A 177 18.56 14.72 6.75
CA ILE A 177 17.29 14.57 7.49
C ILE A 177 16.63 13.24 7.11
N TYR A 178 16.51 12.94 5.80
CA TYR A 178 15.94 11.69 5.30
C TYR A 178 16.68 10.46 5.81
N GLU A 179 18.03 10.50 5.78
CA GLU A 179 18.86 9.42 6.30
C GLU A 179 18.66 9.21 7.81
N LYS A 180 18.66 10.28 8.59
CA LYS A 180 18.44 10.22 10.05
C LYS A 180 17.06 9.64 10.35
N ASN A 181 16.03 10.10 9.66
CA ASN A 181 14.66 9.65 9.85
C ASN A 181 14.50 8.18 9.50
N PHE A 182 15.07 7.75 8.36
CA PHE A 182 15.07 6.35 7.95
C PHE A 182 15.73 5.45 9.00
N VAL A 183 16.91 5.81 9.50
CA VAL A 183 17.61 5.02 10.52
C VAL A 183 16.75 4.89 11.78
N ALA A 184 16.14 5.98 12.24
CA ALA A 184 15.27 5.96 13.43
C ALA A 184 13.99 5.12 13.20
N PHE A 185 13.38 5.23 12.01
CA PHE A 185 12.19 4.47 11.65
C PHE A 185 12.49 2.99 11.50
N ALA A 186 13.60 2.64 10.85
CA ALA A 186 14.05 1.26 10.70
C ALA A 186 14.25 0.54 12.04
N VAL A 187 14.79 1.24 13.06
CA VAL A 187 14.92 0.68 14.42
C VAL A 187 13.55 0.34 15.03
N LYS A 188 12.55 1.20 14.84
CA LYS A 188 11.19 0.93 15.34
C LYS A 188 10.52 -0.21 14.57
N ILE A 189 10.74 -0.30 13.26
CA ILE A 189 10.23 -1.41 12.44
C ILE A 189 10.87 -2.75 12.88
N ASP A 190 12.17 -2.76 13.13
CA ASP A 190 12.88 -3.97 13.61
C ASP A 190 12.37 -4.40 14.99
N ALA A 191 12.11 -3.44 15.89
CA ALA A 191 11.52 -3.73 17.19
C ALA A 191 10.10 -4.31 17.06
N LEU A 192 9.30 -3.81 16.12
CA LEU A 192 7.98 -4.35 15.81
C LEU A 192 8.08 -5.78 15.24
N ASP A 193 8.97 -6.04 14.28
CA ASP A 193 9.21 -7.38 13.71
C ASP A 193 9.57 -8.38 14.80
N ASP A 194 10.44 -8.00 15.75
CA ASP A 194 10.83 -8.86 16.87
C ASP A 194 9.68 -9.09 17.87
N ALA A 195 8.91 -8.05 18.18
CA ALA A 195 7.74 -8.20 19.06
C ALA A 195 6.66 -9.09 18.46
N ILE A 196 6.44 -9.03 17.14
CA ILE A 196 5.52 -9.93 16.43
C ILE A 196 6.00 -11.38 16.53
N LYS A 197 7.29 -11.65 16.35
CA LYS A 197 7.86 -13.01 16.49
C LYS A 197 7.64 -13.54 17.90
N ILE A 198 7.93 -12.73 18.94
CA ILE A 198 7.75 -13.08 20.33
C ILE A 198 6.27 -13.39 20.61
N ALA A 199 5.37 -12.50 20.22
CA ALA A 199 3.94 -12.66 20.45
C ALA A 199 3.36 -13.87 19.68
N THR A 200 3.75 -14.06 18.41
CA THR A 200 3.33 -15.20 17.59
C THR A 200 3.79 -16.52 18.18
N ALA A 201 4.98 -16.59 18.77
CA ALA A 201 5.49 -17.80 19.41
C ALA A 201 4.62 -18.27 20.59
N THR A 202 3.81 -17.40 21.18
CA THR A 202 2.86 -17.74 22.26
C THR A 202 1.58 -18.41 21.76
N ILE A 203 1.29 -18.34 20.46
CA ILE A 203 0.13 -19.00 19.84
C ILE A 203 0.52 -20.42 19.46
N PRO A 204 -0.25 -21.47 19.84
CA PRO A 204 -0.02 -22.83 19.34
C PRO A 204 -0.02 -22.87 17.81
N GLU A 205 0.89 -23.61 17.20
CA GLU A 205 1.08 -23.62 15.73
C GLU A 205 -0.19 -24.00 14.98
N ASP A 206 -0.96 -24.95 15.49
CA ASP A 206 -2.23 -25.40 14.90
C ASP A 206 -3.34 -24.36 15.01
N GLN A 207 -3.15 -23.30 15.80
CA GLN A 207 -4.07 -22.17 15.97
C GLN A 207 -3.66 -20.92 15.20
N ARG A 208 -2.49 -20.88 14.55
CA ARG A 208 -2.04 -19.76 13.71
C ARG A 208 -2.76 -19.73 12.37
N LYS A 209 -4.09 -19.60 12.42
CA LYS A 209 -4.98 -19.62 11.27
C LYS A 209 -5.69 -18.29 11.13
N LEU A 210 -5.66 -17.73 9.93
CA LEU A 210 -6.34 -16.47 9.59
C LEU A 210 -7.51 -16.76 8.64
N LEU A 211 -8.69 -16.37 9.06
CA LEU A 211 -9.86 -16.22 8.21
C LEU A 211 -10.29 -14.77 8.37
N THR A 212 -10.11 -13.98 7.33
CA THR A 212 -10.34 -12.53 7.31
C THR A 212 -11.50 -12.16 6.38
N TYR A 213 -12.08 -10.99 6.54
CA TYR A 213 -13.05 -10.52 5.57
C TYR A 213 -12.37 -10.33 4.21
N HIS A 214 -11.29 -9.58 4.20
CA HIS A 214 -10.41 -9.31 3.06
C HIS A 214 -9.01 -9.85 3.35
N ASP A 215 -8.34 -10.45 2.36
CA ASP A 215 -7.00 -11.02 2.59
C ASP A 215 -5.91 -9.96 2.43
N ALA A 216 -5.69 -9.20 3.49
CA ALA A 216 -4.60 -8.23 3.57
C ALA A 216 -3.31 -8.80 4.22
N TYR A 217 -3.31 -10.08 4.61
CA TYR A 217 -2.24 -10.62 5.47
C TYR A 217 -1.40 -11.72 4.81
N ALA A 218 -1.46 -11.89 3.48
CA ALA A 218 -0.76 -12.99 2.80
C ALA A 218 0.77 -12.96 3.03
N TYR A 219 1.41 -11.80 2.82
CA TYR A 219 2.86 -11.65 3.05
C TYR A 219 3.25 -11.71 4.53
N PHE A 220 2.39 -11.22 5.41
CA PHE A 220 2.54 -11.38 6.86
C PHE A 220 2.47 -12.85 7.27
N ALA A 221 1.47 -13.58 6.79
CA ALA A 221 1.24 -14.97 7.12
C ALA A 221 2.47 -15.85 6.78
N VAL A 222 3.02 -15.68 5.59
CA VAL A 222 4.24 -16.39 5.15
C VAL A 222 5.41 -16.07 6.09
N LYS A 223 5.58 -14.81 6.48
CA LYS A 223 6.70 -14.36 7.31
C LYS A 223 6.65 -14.92 8.72
N TYR A 224 5.47 -14.96 9.34
CA TYR A 224 5.32 -15.30 10.78
C TYR A 224 4.71 -16.67 11.04
N GLY A 225 4.55 -17.50 10.01
CA GLY A 225 4.08 -18.86 10.15
C GLY A 225 2.60 -18.98 10.45
N PHE A 226 1.79 -18.07 9.91
CA PHE A 226 0.33 -18.19 9.90
C PHE A 226 -0.12 -18.91 8.61
N THR A 227 -1.29 -19.52 8.68
CA THR A 227 -1.97 -20.10 7.53
C THR A 227 -3.21 -19.27 7.23
N VAL A 228 -3.26 -18.61 6.09
CA VAL A 228 -4.51 -18.02 5.59
C VAL A 228 -5.37 -19.17 5.09
N ILE A 229 -6.52 -19.35 5.73
CA ILE A 229 -7.43 -20.47 5.42
C ILE A 229 -8.59 -20.04 4.52
N GLY A 230 -8.75 -18.76 4.31
CA GLY A 230 -9.73 -18.17 3.41
C GLY A 230 -9.90 -16.68 3.62
N ALA A 231 -10.57 -16.05 2.67
CA ALA A 231 -11.14 -14.72 2.79
C ALA A 231 -12.63 -14.80 2.50
N ILE A 232 -13.41 -13.88 3.09
CA ILE A 232 -14.87 -13.89 2.94
C ILE A 232 -15.27 -13.15 1.70
N GLN A 233 -14.61 -12.02 1.45
CA GLN A 233 -14.84 -11.22 0.26
C GLN A 233 -14.28 -11.93 -0.98
N PRO A 234 -15.11 -12.17 -2.01
CA PRO A 234 -14.64 -12.70 -3.29
C PRO A 234 -13.69 -11.72 -4.00
N SER A 235 -12.98 -12.21 -5.00
CA SER A 235 -12.10 -11.40 -5.84
C SER A 235 -12.78 -10.27 -6.62
N SER A 236 -14.12 -10.28 -6.70
CA SER A 236 -14.94 -9.21 -7.28
C SER A 236 -15.20 -8.06 -6.31
N PHE A 237 -14.83 -8.20 -5.03
CA PHE A 237 -15.19 -7.30 -3.93
C PHE A 237 -16.71 -7.16 -3.68
N ASP A 238 -17.50 -8.10 -4.19
CA ASP A 238 -18.94 -8.19 -3.93
C ASP A 238 -19.22 -8.92 -2.62
N GLU A 239 -20.47 -8.84 -2.15
CA GLU A 239 -20.94 -9.66 -1.02
C GLU A 239 -20.98 -11.14 -1.42
N PRO A 240 -20.54 -12.07 -0.53
CA PRO A 240 -20.56 -13.51 -0.82
C PRO A 240 -21.97 -14.04 -0.96
N THR A 241 -22.14 -15.00 -1.85
CA THR A 241 -23.42 -15.68 -2.06
C THR A 241 -23.78 -16.58 -0.86
N PRO A 242 -25.06 -16.92 -0.63
CA PRO A 242 -25.47 -17.87 0.42
C PRO A 242 -24.75 -19.23 0.37
N LYS A 243 -24.37 -19.68 -0.83
CA LYS A 243 -23.60 -20.93 -1.02
C LYS A 243 -22.17 -20.78 -0.47
N GLU A 244 -21.52 -19.68 -0.76
CA GLU A 244 -20.16 -19.36 -0.26
C GLU A 244 -20.18 -19.21 1.24
N VAL A 245 -21.16 -18.54 1.82
CA VAL A 245 -21.36 -18.45 3.27
C VAL A 245 -21.49 -19.85 3.91
N GLY A 246 -22.29 -20.74 3.32
CA GLY A 246 -22.42 -22.12 3.81
C GLY A 246 -21.12 -22.91 3.73
N GLN A 247 -20.28 -22.66 2.71
CA GLN A 247 -18.95 -23.26 2.59
C GLN A 247 -18.01 -22.74 3.67
N LEU A 248 -18.00 -21.43 3.93
CA LEU A 248 -17.19 -20.81 4.98
C LEU A 248 -17.56 -21.32 6.38
N ILE A 249 -18.87 -21.42 6.69
CA ILE A 249 -19.34 -22.04 7.96
C ILE A 249 -18.79 -23.46 8.13
N SER A 250 -18.87 -24.26 7.07
CA SER A 250 -18.35 -25.63 7.07
C SER A 250 -16.84 -25.66 7.28
N GLN A 251 -16.12 -24.76 6.65
CA GLN A 251 -14.66 -24.62 6.75
C GLN A 251 -14.24 -24.21 8.17
N VAL A 252 -14.89 -23.21 8.76
CA VAL A 252 -14.66 -22.75 10.14
C VAL A 252 -14.82 -23.90 11.13
N LYS A 253 -15.92 -24.67 11.01
CA LYS A 253 -16.18 -25.83 11.87
C LYS A 253 -15.13 -26.93 11.70
N ASN A 254 -14.75 -27.25 10.48
CA ASN A 254 -13.83 -28.36 10.18
C ASN A 254 -12.37 -28.03 10.53
N GLN A 255 -11.99 -26.76 10.49
CA GLN A 255 -10.60 -26.35 10.73
C GLN A 255 -10.31 -25.91 12.17
N ASN A 256 -11.28 -25.99 13.07
CA ASN A 256 -11.14 -25.59 14.47
C ASN A 256 -10.55 -24.16 14.62
N VAL A 257 -11.13 -23.22 13.89
CA VAL A 257 -10.71 -21.80 13.89
C VAL A 257 -11.08 -21.17 15.22
N LYS A 258 -10.22 -20.37 15.83
CA LYS A 258 -10.48 -19.68 17.12
C LYS A 258 -11.19 -18.35 16.97
N ALA A 259 -10.85 -17.62 15.90
CA ALA A 259 -11.42 -16.32 15.61
C ALA A 259 -11.57 -16.12 14.09
N ILE A 260 -12.54 -15.32 13.72
CA ILE A 260 -12.71 -14.76 12.37
C ILE A 260 -12.58 -13.25 12.47
N PHE A 261 -11.97 -12.63 11.45
CA PHE A 261 -11.59 -11.23 11.52
C PHE A 261 -12.30 -10.43 10.43
N GLY A 262 -12.98 -9.37 10.85
CA GLY A 262 -13.55 -8.35 9.99
C GLY A 262 -12.65 -7.13 9.89
N SER A 263 -13.03 -6.20 9.04
CA SER A 263 -12.40 -4.89 8.88
C SER A 263 -13.42 -3.80 9.22
N GLU A 264 -12.95 -2.68 9.75
CA GLU A 264 -13.80 -1.52 10.05
C GLU A 264 -14.39 -0.87 8.81
N VAL A 265 -13.68 -0.99 7.66
CA VAL A 265 -14.15 -0.47 6.37
C VAL A 265 -15.27 -1.34 5.80
N PHE A 266 -15.32 -2.61 6.20
CA PHE A 266 -16.26 -3.61 5.70
C PHE A 266 -17.03 -4.27 6.85
N PRO A 267 -17.90 -3.55 7.59
CA PRO A 267 -18.74 -4.17 8.60
C PRO A 267 -19.64 -5.23 7.93
N SER A 268 -19.49 -6.49 8.34
CA SER A 268 -20.14 -7.61 7.67
C SER A 268 -21.11 -8.34 8.58
N THR A 269 -22.40 -8.20 8.35
CA THR A 269 -23.45 -9.00 8.99
C THR A 269 -23.29 -10.49 8.72
N ILE A 270 -22.61 -10.85 7.62
CA ILE A 270 -22.31 -12.25 7.27
C ILE A 270 -21.29 -12.82 8.23
N LEU A 271 -20.25 -12.07 8.61
CA LEU A 271 -19.27 -12.49 9.62
C LEU A 271 -19.91 -12.67 11.01
N GLU A 272 -20.81 -11.77 11.40
CA GLU A 272 -21.59 -11.93 12.63
C GLU A 272 -22.40 -13.22 12.60
N GLN A 273 -23.07 -13.51 11.49
CA GLN A 273 -23.83 -14.74 11.30
C GLN A 273 -22.94 -15.99 11.38
N ILE A 274 -21.79 -15.99 10.68
CA ILE A 274 -20.82 -17.10 10.72
C ILE A 274 -20.36 -17.33 12.17
N GLY A 275 -20.01 -16.26 12.89
CA GLY A 275 -19.65 -16.33 14.31
C GLY A 275 -20.74 -16.93 15.17
N ALA A 276 -21.99 -16.47 15.01
CA ALA A 276 -23.14 -16.96 15.76
C ALA A 276 -23.45 -18.46 15.47
N GLU A 277 -23.38 -18.89 14.21
CA GLU A 277 -23.67 -20.28 13.82
C GLU A 277 -22.54 -21.28 14.15
N THR A 278 -21.30 -20.79 14.24
CA THR A 278 -20.13 -21.63 14.52
C THR A 278 -19.69 -21.61 15.98
N GLY A 279 -20.11 -20.58 16.74
CA GLY A 279 -19.64 -20.29 18.09
C GLY A 279 -18.20 -19.73 18.13
N VAL A 280 -17.64 -19.34 16.97
CA VAL A 280 -16.30 -18.78 16.85
C VAL A 280 -16.34 -17.28 17.16
N ARG A 281 -15.30 -16.78 17.84
CA ARG A 281 -15.18 -15.34 18.15
C ARG A 281 -15.08 -14.53 16.86
N TYR A 282 -15.98 -13.57 16.70
CA TYR A 282 -15.88 -12.54 15.65
C TYR A 282 -15.16 -11.31 16.19
N VAL A 283 -14.19 -10.79 15.43
CA VAL A 283 -13.37 -9.63 15.73
C VAL A 283 -13.44 -8.71 14.51
N ASP A 284 -14.09 -7.56 14.64
CA ASP A 284 -14.48 -6.65 13.55
C ASP A 284 -13.68 -5.33 13.50
N VAL A 285 -12.49 -5.32 14.09
CA VAL A 285 -11.74 -4.08 14.32
C VAL A 285 -10.41 -4.01 13.59
N LEU A 286 -10.05 -5.01 12.77
CA LEU A 286 -8.82 -4.94 12.00
C LEU A 286 -8.91 -3.84 10.94
N ARG A 287 -7.76 -3.26 10.62
CA ARG A 287 -7.60 -2.20 9.62
C ARG A 287 -6.57 -2.61 8.61
N ASP A 288 -6.83 -2.33 7.35
CA ASP A 288 -5.90 -2.64 6.25
C ASP A 288 -5.33 -1.34 5.65
N ASP A 289 -6.20 -0.45 5.21
CA ASP A 289 -5.85 0.76 4.47
C ASP A 289 -5.89 2.03 5.33
N ASP A 290 -6.45 1.93 6.54
CA ASP A 290 -6.65 3.05 7.46
C ASP A 290 -5.68 3.01 8.64
N LEU A 291 -5.35 4.18 9.18
CA LEU A 291 -4.59 4.29 10.42
C LEU A 291 -5.52 4.28 11.64
N ILE A 292 -4.93 4.07 12.82
CA ILE A 292 -5.67 4.08 14.09
C ILE A 292 -5.91 5.52 14.54
N GLY A 293 -7.10 5.81 15.04
CA GLY A 293 -7.44 7.14 15.57
C GLY A 293 -7.67 8.15 14.47
N LYS A 294 -7.21 9.38 14.68
CA LYS A 294 -7.37 10.51 13.75
C LYS A 294 -6.04 11.19 13.49
N PRO A 295 -5.88 11.91 12.37
CA PRO A 295 -4.70 12.71 12.11
C PRO A 295 -4.31 13.58 13.32
N GLY A 296 -3.08 13.42 13.80
CA GLY A 296 -2.56 14.10 15.00
C GLY A 296 -2.57 13.28 16.30
N ASP A 297 -3.29 12.17 16.36
CA ASP A 297 -3.21 11.24 17.48
C ASP A 297 -1.85 10.51 17.47
N PRO A 298 -1.25 10.22 18.64
CA PRO A 298 0.04 9.53 18.70
C PRO A 298 0.08 8.15 18.03
N GLU A 299 -1.07 7.48 17.94
CA GLU A 299 -1.23 6.16 17.33
C GLU A 299 -1.62 6.22 15.86
N HIS A 300 -1.94 7.41 15.33
CA HIS A 300 -2.22 7.61 13.92
C HIS A 300 -0.91 7.52 13.13
N SER A 301 -0.46 6.28 12.94
CA SER A 301 0.81 5.94 12.29
C SER A 301 0.76 4.52 11.74
N TRP A 302 1.63 4.22 10.77
CA TRP A 302 1.80 2.85 10.29
C TRP A 302 2.24 1.90 11.43
N LEU A 303 3.12 2.34 12.34
CA LEU A 303 3.51 1.54 13.52
C LEU A 303 2.32 1.28 14.45
N GLY A 304 1.46 2.29 14.66
CA GLY A 304 0.24 2.15 15.46
C GLY A 304 -0.73 1.14 14.84
N LEU A 305 -0.95 1.23 13.52
CA LEU A 305 -1.76 0.29 12.75
C LEU A 305 -1.26 -1.14 12.91
N MET A 306 0.03 -1.39 12.68
CA MET A 306 0.62 -2.73 12.76
C MET A 306 0.55 -3.28 14.18
N ARG A 307 0.92 -2.49 15.20
CA ARG A 307 0.80 -2.91 16.61
C ARG A 307 -0.63 -3.31 16.94
N PHE A 308 -1.60 -2.48 16.60
CA PHE A 308 -3.02 -2.72 16.89
C PHE A 308 -3.51 -4.01 16.25
N ASN A 309 -3.30 -4.18 14.95
CA ASN A 309 -3.75 -5.37 14.24
C ASN A 309 -3.12 -6.64 14.79
N PHE A 310 -1.82 -6.65 14.99
CA PHE A 310 -1.12 -7.87 15.42
C PHE A 310 -1.38 -8.20 16.89
N ALA A 311 -1.51 -7.21 17.77
CA ALA A 311 -1.96 -7.45 19.13
C ALA A 311 -3.37 -8.06 19.15
N THR A 312 -4.29 -7.50 18.35
CA THR A 312 -5.67 -8.01 18.22
C THR A 312 -5.69 -9.44 17.70
N ILE A 313 -4.92 -9.77 16.66
CA ILE A 313 -4.82 -11.13 16.10
C ILE A 313 -4.27 -12.09 17.14
N VAL A 314 -3.16 -11.75 17.79
CA VAL A 314 -2.50 -12.60 18.81
C VAL A 314 -3.45 -12.90 19.97
N GLU A 315 -4.10 -11.89 20.53
CA GLU A 315 -5.05 -12.05 21.65
C GLU A 315 -6.30 -12.86 21.25
N ALA A 316 -6.82 -12.63 20.05
CA ALA A 316 -7.98 -13.37 19.56
C ALA A 316 -7.68 -14.87 19.37
N LEU A 317 -6.45 -15.22 19.01
CA LEU A 317 -5.98 -16.58 18.84
C LEU A 317 -5.47 -17.22 20.15
N GLY A 318 -5.53 -16.49 21.26
CA GLY A 318 -5.17 -16.98 22.60
C GLY A 318 -3.69 -16.85 22.93
N GLY A 319 -2.94 -16.04 22.22
CA GLY A 319 -1.55 -15.69 22.50
C GLY A 319 -1.41 -14.51 23.47
N ASP A 320 -0.17 -14.15 23.78
CA ASP A 320 0.21 -13.05 24.65
C ASP A 320 0.77 -11.88 23.81
N ALA A 321 0.03 -10.77 23.78
CA ALA A 321 0.41 -9.56 23.05
C ALA A 321 1.26 -8.56 23.87
N THR A 322 1.74 -8.93 25.07
CA THR A 322 2.48 -8.01 25.96
C THR A 322 3.68 -7.37 25.26
N ALA A 323 4.43 -8.12 24.45
CA ALA A 323 5.57 -7.60 23.70
C ALA A 323 5.15 -6.50 22.68
N LEU A 324 4.02 -6.70 22.02
CA LEU A 324 3.45 -5.71 21.07
C LEU A 324 2.92 -4.48 21.81
N ASN A 325 2.14 -4.68 22.88
CA ASN A 325 1.52 -3.62 23.64
C ASN A 325 2.54 -2.69 24.35
N SER A 326 3.78 -3.15 24.56
CA SER A 326 4.86 -2.36 25.15
C SER A 326 5.63 -1.50 24.16
N LEU A 327 5.37 -1.60 22.84
CA LEU A 327 6.10 -0.86 21.82
C LEU A 327 5.76 0.63 21.82
N ASP A 328 6.79 1.46 21.60
CA ASP A 328 6.63 2.85 21.20
C ASP A 328 6.30 2.93 19.71
N VAL A 329 5.05 3.25 19.41
CA VAL A 329 4.52 3.39 18.04
C VAL A 329 4.44 4.83 17.55
N SER A 330 4.99 5.77 18.31
CA SER A 330 5.04 7.17 17.88
C SER A 330 5.84 7.32 16.59
N ASN A 331 5.45 8.27 15.74
CA ASN A 331 6.23 8.67 14.58
C ASN A 331 7.62 9.15 15.00
N VAL A 332 8.64 8.96 14.15
CA VAL A 332 10.03 9.41 14.43
C VAL A 332 10.18 10.92 14.31
N VAL A 333 9.25 11.56 13.61
CA VAL A 333 9.11 13.01 13.47
C VAL A 333 7.63 13.36 13.56
N LYS A 334 7.32 14.64 13.82
CA LYS A 334 5.94 15.11 13.78
C LYS A 334 5.33 14.83 12.40
N ASP A 335 4.23 14.14 12.38
CA ASP A 335 3.49 13.91 11.15
C ASP A 335 2.68 15.17 10.80
N GLU A 336 2.96 15.74 9.64
CA GLU A 336 2.29 16.91 9.07
C GLU A 336 1.67 16.58 7.70
N ALA A 337 1.59 15.29 7.36
CA ALA A 337 0.92 14.85 6.14
C ALA A 337 -0.59 15.12 6.22
N LYS A 338 -1.17 15.33 5.05
CA LYS A 338 -2.62 15.51 4.89
C LYS A 338 -3.24 14.17 4.55
N TYR A 339 -4.10 13.70 5.45
CA TYR A 339 -4.90 12.50 5.25
C TYR A 339 -6.32 12.95 4.88
N PRO A 340 -6.81 12.67 3.66
CA PRO A 340 -8.20 12.95 3.31
C PRO A 340 -9.14 12.07 4.14
N GLN A 341 -10.32 12.62 4.43
CA GLN A 341 -11.37 11.98 5.24
C GLN A 341 -12.65 11.81 4.44
#